data_4f0ad20ea1731fd55cad66628d0ad003
#
_entry.id   4f0ad20ea1731fd55cad66628d0ad003
#
_cell.length_a   1.000
_cell.length_b   1.000
_cell.length_c   1.000
_cell.angle_alpha   90.00
_cell.angle_beta   90.00
_cell.angle_gamma   90.00
#
_symmetry.space_group_name_H-M   'P 1'
#
loop_
_entity.id
_entity.type
_entity.pdbx_description
1 polymer ?
#
loop_
_entity_poly.entity_id
_entity_poly.type
_entity_poly.pdbx_seq_one_letter_code
_entity_poly.pdbx_strand_id
1 'polypeptide(L)'
;MRRTVPAWICILFAGHGLAQQSGARADIRLDTDQAEAALAIVSGLGDWKRLASTDGYIRLKQREADMGRPFKDNDFRKFLSSGGIRNQKNLLSAALDEWKRADFRAIASRVRSYLPTDAKLRATVYIVIKPRTNSFVYELTTNPAVFLYLDPTIKKEEFENTVAHELHHVGLATLPPNVAADGVSESSGRQQARRFVGAFGEGLAMLAAAGGPDIHPHQHSSAEVRARWDRDQLNLPRDLGALEAFLLDTVAGKLSENQQREKMMSFFGEQGPWYTVGWAMAAAVEKAKGRSALVECTKDMPRLLLLYNEAVDDSKPKWSTQLLDSLSIR
;
A
#
# COMPACT_ATOMS: atom_id res chain seq x y z
N MET A 1 16.57 -20.57 7.92
CA MET A 1 15.88 -20.08 6.71
C MET A 1 15.36 -18.68 7.06
N ARG A 2 15.93 -17.63 6.47
CA ARG A 2 15.47 -16.25 6.70
C ARG A 2 14.13 -16.08 5.97
N ARG A 3 13.05 -15.90 6.72
CA ARG A 3 11.73 -15.54 6.16
C ARG A 3 11.81 -14.07 5.78
N THR A 4 11.86 -13.80 4.49
CA THR A 4 11.68 -12.46 3.96
C THR A 4 10.18 -12.14 3.98
N VAL A 5 9.78 -11.20 4.84
CA VAL A 5 8.45 -10.58 4.77
C VAL A 5 8.41 -9.79 3.45
N PRO A 6 7.35 -9.92 2.64
CA PRO A 6 7.32 -9.27 1.33
C PRO A 6 7.30 -7.75 1.46
N ALA A 7 8.24 -7.09 0.81
CA ALA A 7 8.22 -5.64 0.62
C ALA A 7 7.03 -5.27 -0.28
N TRP A 8 6.11 -4.47 0.24
CA TRP A 8 4.97 -3.91 -0.45
C TRP A 8 5.44 -2.69 -1.23
N ILE A 9 5.53 -2.76 -2.53
CA ILE A 9 5.91 -1.63 -3.38
C ILE A 9 4.70 -1.23 -4.21
N CYS A 10 3.98 -0.20 -3.78
CA CYS A 10 3.02 0.53 -4.60
C CYS A 10 3.75 1.64 -5.35
N ILE A 11 4.00 1.47 -6.66
CA ILE A 11 4.50 2.54 -7.52
C ILE A 11 3.29 3.25 -8.11
N LEU A 12 2.99 4.46 -7.61
CA LEU A 12 1.93 5.31 -8.16
C LEU A 12 2.41 5.98 -9.46
N PHE A 13 1.93 5.49 -10.61
CA PHE A 13 1.97 6.22 -11.86
C PHE A 13 0.56 6.76 -12.17
N ALA A 14 0.41 8.07 -12.16
CA ALA A 14 -0.86 8.74 -12.48
C ALA A 14 -1.08 8.76 -14.00
N GLY A 15 -2.14 8.09 -14.46
CA GLY A 15 -2.69 8.21 -15.81
C GLY A 15 -4.01 8.99 -15.78
N HIS A 16 -4.25 9.87 -16.76
CA HIS A 16 -5.40 10.78 -16.83
C HIS A 16 -6.67 10.08 -17.35
N GLY A 17 -7.79 10.27 -16.67
CA GLY A 17 -9.11 9.88 -17.17
C GLY A 17 -10.24 10.64 -16.47
N LEU A 18 -11.11 11.28 -17.22
CA LEU A 18 -12.29 12.02 -16.75
C LEU A 18 -13.41 11.06 -16.30
N ALA A 19 -13.98 11.26 -15.12
CA ALA A 19 -15.08 10.45 -14.60
C ALA A 19 -16.20 11.27 -13.97
N GLN A 20 -17.42 10.86 -14.27
CA GLN A 20 -18.71 11.42 -13.88
C GLN A 20 -19.12 11.01 -12.46
N GLN A 21 -19.77 11.92 -11.72
CA GLN A 21 -20.15 11.76 -10.30
C GLN A 21 -21.40 10.89 -10.11
N SER A 22 -21.34 9.96 -9.15
CA SER A 22 -22.50 9.48 -8.41
C SER A 22 -22.00 8.91 -7.07
N GLY A 23 -22.67 9.22 -5.96
CA GLY A 23 -22.31 8.77 -4.60
C GLY A 23 -22.25 7.24 -4.50
N ALA A 24 -21.08 6.66 -4.69
CA ALA A 24 -20.92 5.24 -4.96
C ALA A 24 -20.78 4.43 -3.67
N ARG A 25 -21.68 3.46 -3.51
CA ARG A 25 -21.54 2.31 -2.61
C ARG A 25 -20.20 1.61 -2.86
N ALA A 26 -19.49 1.14 -1.81
CA ALA A 26 -18.29 0.34 -2.01
C ALA A 26 -18.64 -0.90 -2.85
N ASP A 27 -17.91 -1.10 -3.93
CA ASP A 27 -18.06 -2.24 -4.84
C ASP A 27 -16.75 -3.05 -4.79
N ILE A 28 -16.62 -3.88 -3.75
CA ILE A 28 -15.45 -4.73 -3.52
C ILE A 28 -15.86 -6.17 -3.76
N ARG A 29 -15.23 -6.80 -4.72
CA ARG A 29 -15.43 -8.21 -5.06
C ARG A 29 -14.21 -9.04 -4.61
N LEU A 30 -14.46 -10.15 -3.93
CA LEU A 30 -13.46 -11.18 -3.69
C LEU A 30 -13.47 -12.18 -4.85
N ASP A 31 -12.30 -12.48 -5.40
CA ASP A 31 -12.10 -13.51 -6.42
C ASP A 31 -11.06 -14.52 -5.93
N THR A 32 -11.47 -15.77 -5.80
CA THR A 32 -10.64 -16.89 -5.33
C THR A 32 -10.42 -17.95 -6.40
N ASP A 33 -10.94 -17.74 -7.61
CA ASP A 33 -10.97 -18.75 -8.68
C ASP A 33 -9.59 -19.27 -9.04
N GLN A 34 -8.59 -18.37 -9.06
CA GLN A 34 -7.20 -18.75 -9.36
C GLN A 34 -6.62 -19.65 -8.27
N ALA A 35 -6.80 -19.29 -6.99
CA ALA A 35 -6.30 -20.07 -5.86
C ALA A 35 -7.00 -21.44 -5.79
N GLU A 36 -8.31 -21.49 -5.98
CA GLU A 36 -9.09 -22.74 -6.00
C GLU A 36 -8.65 -23.66 -7.15
N ALA A 37 -8.50 -23.10 -8.36
CA ALA A 37 -8.03 -23.89 -9.51
C ALA A 37 -6.60 -24.40 -9.32
N ALA A 38 -5.72 -23.59 -8.73
CA ALA A 38 -4.36 -24.00 -8.39
C ALA A 38 -4.35 -25.12 -7.33
N LEU A 39 -5.14 -25.01 -6.27
CA LEU A 39 -5.28 -26.05 -5.23
C LEU A 39 -5.86 -27.34 -5.79
N ALA A 40 -6.83 -27.27 -6.70
CA ALA A 40 -7.37 -28.45 -7.38
C ALA A 40 -6.28 -29.18 -8.17
N ILE A 41 -5.41 -28.46 -8.92
CA ILE A 41 -4.26 -29.06 -9.63
C ILE A 41 -3.27 -29.69 -8.65
N VAL A 42 -2.91 -29.00 -7.58
CA VAL A 42 -1.99 -29.50 -6.53
C VAL A 42 -2.54 -30.77 -5.88
N SER A 43 -3.87 -30.91 -5.81
CA SER A 43 -4.57 -32.06 -5.26
C SER A 43 -4.80 -33.20 -6.27
N GLY A 44 -4.42 -33.01 -7.53
CA GLY A 44 -4.63 -33.98 -8.61
C GLY A 44 -6.08 -34.07 -9.12
N LEU A 45 -6.93 -33.11 -8.75
CA LEU A 45 -8.37 -33.06 -9.09
C LEU A 45 -8.70 -31.99 -10.13
N GLY A 46 -7.75 -31.12 -10.49
CA GLY A 46 -7.95 -30.00 -11.38
C GLY A 46 -7.18 -30.13 -12.68
N ASP A 47 -7.57 -29.34 -13.67
CA ASP A 47 -6.87 -29.23 -14.94
C ASP A 47 -6.32 -27.81 -15.19
N TRP A 48 -5.35 -27.75 -16.07
CA TRP A 48 -4.69 -26.51 -16.44
C TRP A 48 -5.59 -25.52 -17.17
N LYS A 49 -6.52 -26.01 -17.98
CA LYS A 49 -7.41 -25.15 -18.78
C LYS A 49 -8.27 -24.29 -17.88
N ARG A 50 -8.79 -24.88 -16.80
CA ARG A 50 -9.56 -24.14 -15.79
C ARG A 50 -8.70 -23.02 -15.15
N LEU A 51 -7.48 -23.33 -14.67
CA LEU A 51 -6.61 -22.32 -14.07
C LEU A 51 -6.26 -21.20 -15.05
N ALA A 52 -5.86 -21.57 -16.27
CA ALA A 52 -5.45 -20.61 -17.30
C ALA A 52 -6.58 -19.69 -17.79
N SER A 53 -7.84 -20.08 -17.57
CA SER A 53 -9.02 -19.28 -17.91
C SER A 53 -9.53 -18.39 -16.76
N THR A 54 -8.97 -18.49 -15.57
CA THR A 54 -9.36 -17.60 -14.46
C THR A 54 -8.89 -16.16 -14.69
N ASP A 55 -9.72 -15.20 -14.35
CA ASP A 55 -9.39 -13.78 -14.49
C ASP A 55 -8.13 -13.43 -13.67
N GLY A 56 -8.03 -13.95 -12.45
CA GLY A 56 -6.84 -13.77 -11.59
C GLY A 56 -5.54 -14.26 -12.24
N TYR A 57 -5.55 -15.39 -12.97
CA TYR A 57 -4.36 -15.88 -13.68
C TYR A 57 -4.01 -15.03 -14.90
N ILE A 58 -5.01 -14.66 -15.69
CA ILE A 58 -4.83 -13.84 -16.89
C ILE A 58 -4.24 -12.48 -16.52
N ARG A 59 -4.82 -11.80 -15.56
CA ARG A 59 -4.35 -10.47 -15.10
C ARG A 59 -3.01 -10.54 -14.39
N LEU A 60 -2.75 -11.59 -13.61
CA LEU A 60 -1.41 -11.83 -13.04
C LEU A 60 -0.34 -11.94 -14.14
N LYS A 61 -0.63 -12.68 -15.19
CA LYS A 61 0.28 -12.87 -16.33
C LYS A 61 0.51 -11.57 -17.07
N GLN A 62 -0.54 -10.78 -17.32
CA GLN A 62 -0.44 -9.46 -17.92
C GLN A 62 0.42 -8.52 -17.06
N ARG A 63 0.13 -8.42 -15.78
CA ARG A 63 0.90 -7.57 -14.86
C ARG A 63 2.39 -7.92 -14.83
N GLU A 64 2.74 -9.20 -14.78
CA GLU A 64 4.16 -9.61 -14.79
C GLU A 64 4.83 -9.28 -16.15
N ALA A 65 4.09 -9.31 -17.26
CA ALA A 65 4.59 -8.87 -18.56
C ALA A 65 4.82 -7.34 -18.58
N ASP A 66 3.88 -6.54 -18.08
CA ASP A 66 3.98 -5.08 -18.00
C ASP A 66 5.16 -4.64 -17.11
N MET A 67 5.50 -5.46 -16.12
CA MET A 67 6.66 -5.23 -15.25
C MET A 67 7.99 -5.76 -15.82
N GLY A 68 8.02 -6.17 -17.11
CA GLY A 68 9.20 -6.73 -17.76
C GLY A 68 9.64 -8.11 -17.23
N ARG A 69 8.74 -8.85 -16.59
CA ARG A 69 9.02 -10.15 -15.96
C ARG A 69 8.02 -11.23 -16.42
N PRO A 70 7.78 -11.39 -17.73
CA PRO A 70 6.82 -12.38 -18.20
C PRO A 70 7.20 -13.79 -17.75
N PHE A 71 6.23 -14.60 -17.39
CA PHE A 71 6.43 -16.01 -17.09
C PHE A 71 5.71 -16.91 -18.10
N LYS A 72 6.25 -18.12 -18.28
CA LYS A 72 5.66 -19.14 -19.16
C LYS A 72 4.74 -20.07 -18.36
N ASP A 73 3.67 -20.54 -19.00
CA ASP A 73 2.73 -21.48 -18.40
C ASP A 73 3.41 -22.75 -17.87
N ASN A 74 4.44 -23.23 -18.58
CA ASN A 74 5.21 -24.41 -18.14
C ASN A 74 5.96 -24.16 -16.83
N ASP A 75 6.46 -22.96 -16.58
CA ASP A 75 7.16 -22.64 -15.34
C ASP A 75 6.16 -22.60 -14.17
N PHE A 76 4.97 -22.07 -14.42
CA PHE A 76 3.89 -22.08 -13.43
C PHE A 76 3.40 -23.51 -13.11
N ARG A 77 3.29 -24.38 -14.14
CA ARG A 77 2.97 -25.82 -13.95
C ARG A 77 4.03 -26.52 -13.09
N LYS A 78 5.32 -26.27 -13.35
CA LYS A 78 6.42 -26.82 -12.56
C LYS A 78 6.35 -26.34 -11.10
N PHE A 79 6.04 -25.06 -10.90
CA PHE A 79 5.85 -24.51 -9.56
C PHE A 79 4.72 -25.24 -8.81
N LEU A 80 3.53 -25.41 -9.40
CA LEU A 80 2.41 -26.13 -8.76
C LEU A 80 2.72 -27.62 -8.52
N SER A 81 3.60 -28.21 -9.33
CA SER A 81 4.04 -29.61 -9.19
C SER A 81 5.16 -29.76 -8.17
N SER A 82 5.73 -28.67 -7.65
CA SER A 82 6.85 -28.73 -6.71
C SER A 82 6.44 -29.33 -5.36
N GLY A 83 7.38 -30.02 -4.70
CA GLY A 83 7.16 -30.57 -3.35
C GLY A 83 6.79 -29.50 -2.33
N GLY A 84 7.33 -28.28 -2.47
CA GLY A 84 7.05 -27.17 -1.56
C GLY A 84 5.57 -26.80 -1.49
N ILE A 85 4.91 -26.68 -2.65
CA ILE A 85 3.47 -26.36 -2.71
C ILE A 85 2.62 -27.58 -2.33
N ARG A 86 2.99 -28.77 -2.82
CA ARG A 86 2.24 -30.00 -2.50
C ARG A 86 2.19 -30.29 -1.01
N ASN A 87 3.28 -30.09 -0.31
CA ASN A 87 3.37 -30.30 1.15
C ASN A 87 2.54 -29.27 1.94
N GLN A 88 2.24 -28.11 1.37
CA GLN A 88 1.47 -27.04 2.02
C GLN A 88 -0.02 -27.05 1.63
N LYS A 89 -0.47 -27.95 0.75
CA LYS A 89 -1.83 -27.90 0.19
C LYS A 89 -2.95 -27.80 1.22
N ASN A 90 -2.87 -28.57 2.31
CA ASN A 90 -3.89 -28.56 3.35
C ASN A 90 -3.89 -27.24 4.14
N LEU A 91 -2.71 -26.67 4.40
CA LEU A 91 -2.56 -25.38 5.05
C LEU A 91 -3.08 -24.25 4.17
N LEU A 92 -2.76 -24.29 2.86
CA LEU A 92 -3.25 -23.32 1.89
C LEU A 92 -4.77 -23.41 1.74
N SER A 93 -5.35 -24.62 1.69
CA SER A 93 -6.81 -24.78 1.64
C SER A 93 -7.48 -24.21 2.88
N ALA A 94 -6.97 -24.52 4.07
CA ALA A 94 -7.51 -24.00 5.32
C ALA A 94 -7.43 -22.46 5.40
N ALA A 95 -6.30 -21.88 4.97
CA ALA A 95 -6.13 -20.44 4.93
C ALA A 95 -7.10 -19.78 3.93
N LEU A 96 -7.29 -20.38 2.74
CA LEU A 96 -8.24 -19.88 1.76
C LEU A 96 -9.67 -19.87 2.33
N ASP A 97 -10.09 -20.96 2.99
CA ASP A 97 -11.40 -21.06 3.62
C ASP A 97 -11.58 -20.04 4.76
N GLU A 98 -10.50 -19.73 5.47
CA GLU A 98 -10.50 -18.70 6.52
C GLU A 98 -10.63 -17.30 5.91
N TRP A 99 -9.85 -16.97 4.87
CA TRP A 99 -9.86 -15.67 4.22
C TRP A 99 -11.19 -15.38 3.48
N LYS A 100 -11.86 -16.41 2.96
CA LYS A 100 -13.20 -16.28 2.38
C LYS A 100 -14.25 -15.76 3.38
N ARG A 101 -14.02 -15.90 4.67
CA ARG A 101 -14.90 -15.40 5.73
C ARG A 101 -14.62 -13.97 6.17
N ALA A 102 -13.73 -13.26 5.48
CA ALA A 102 -13.42 -11.86 5.78
C ALA A 102 -14.65 -10.94 5.61
N ASP A 103 -14.78 -9.98 6.52
CA ASP A 103 -15.89 -9.01 6.47
C ASP A 103 -15.53 -7.80 5.61
N PHE A 104 -15.74 -7.91 4.30
CA PHE A 104 -15.49 -6.84 3.35
C PHE A 104 -16.34 -5.58 3.59
N ARG A 105 -17.48 -5.68 4.28
CA ARG A 105 -18.29 -4.50 4.65
C ARG A 105 -17.61 -3.72 5.78
N ALA A 106 -17.15 -4.42 6.80
CA ALA A 106 -16.41 -3.81 7.90
C ALA A 106 -15.09 -3.18 7.38
N ILE A 107 -14.35 -3.90 6.52
CA ILE A 107 -13.13 -3.40 5.86
C ILE A 107 -13.45 -2.10 5.09
N ALA A 108 -14.45 -2.13 4.22
CA ALA A 108 -14.84 -0.97 3.40
C ALA A 108 -15.27 0.22 4.26
N SER A 109 -16.04 -0.01 5.33
CA SER A 109 -16.47 1.04 6.25
C SER A 109 -15.29 1.70 6.94
N ARG A 110 -14.34 0.90 7.42
CA ARG A 110 -13.10 1.37 8.06
C ARG A 110 -12.27 2.21 7.09
N VAL A 111 -12.00 1.72 5.90
CA VAL A 111 -11.22 2.43 4.87
C VAL A 111 -11.90 3.75 4.47
N ARG A 112 -13.22 3.73 4.24
CA ARG A 112 -13.99 4.94 3.90
C ARG A 112 -13.88 6.04 4.93
N SER A 113 -13.76 5.71 6.20
CA SER A 113 -13.61 6.71 7.26
C SER A 113 -12.28 7.49 7.19
N TYR A 114 -11.34 7.01 6.38
CA TYR A 114 -10.02 7.62 6.13
C TYR A 114 -9.85 8.14 4.69
N LEU A 115 -10.93 8.20 3.94
CA LEU A 115 -10.92 8.71 2.56
C LEU A 115 -11.84 9.93 2.43
N PRO A 116 -11.53 10.88 1.55
CA PRO A 116 -12.47 11.93 1.15
C PRO A 116 -13.78 11.33 0.64
N THR A 117 -14.87 12.09 0.82
CA THR A 117 -16.23 11.64 0.47
C THR A 117 -16.41 11.35 -1.01
N ASP A 118 -15.63 11.98 -1.86
CA ASP A 118 -15.62 11.83 -3.33
C ASP A 118 -14.73 10.67 -3.82
N ALA A 119 -13.92 10.07 -2.93
CA ALA A 119 -13.13 8.88 -3.26
C ALA A 119 -14.04 7.68 -3.58
N LYS A 120 -13.73 6.98 -4.66
CA LYS A 120 -14.45 5.78 -5.07
C LYS A 120 -13.74 4.53 -4.57
N LEU A 121 -14.49 3.66 -3.90
CA LEU A 121 -13.94 2.40 -3.40
C LEU A 121 -14.51 1.24 -4.23
N ARG A 122 -13.84 0.94 -5.34
CA ARG A 122 -14.17 -0.16 -6.23
C ARG A 122 -12.91 -0.95 -6.55
N ALA A 123 -12.91 -2.26 -6.28
CA ALA A 123 -11.80 -3.14 -6.61
C ALA A 123 -12.22 -4.60 -6.65
N THR A 124 -11.47 -5.43 -7.40
CA THR A 124 -11.48 -6.88 -7.23
C THR A 124 -10.27 -7.29 -6.40
N VAL A 125 -10.49 -8.01 -5.32
CA VAL A 125 -9.45 -8.60 -4.47
C VAL A 125 -9.25 -10.05 -4.92
N TYR A 126 -8.11 -10.33 -5.53
CA TYR A 126 -7.72 -11.67 -5.99
C TYR A 126 -6.86 -12.34 -4.94
N ILE A 127 -7.29 -13.49 -4.44
CA ILE A 127 -6.42 -14.39 -3.69
C ILE A 127 -5.73 -15.31 -4.69
N VAL A 128 -4.39 -15.33 -4.67
CA VAL A 128 -3.61 -16.06 -5.66
C VAL A 128 -2.52 -16.94 -5.05
N ILE A 129 -2.33 -18.11 -5.65
CA ILE A 129 -1.17 -18.97 -5.42
C ILE A 129 -0.20 -18.75 -6.59
N LYS A 130 1.02 -18.30 -6.29
CA LYS A 130 2.02 -17.93 -7.32
C LYS A 130 3.45 -18.11 -6.77
N PRO A 131 4.48 -18.19 -7.66
CA PRO A 131 5.85 -18.41 -7.21
C PRO A 131 6.43 -17.33 -6.30
N ARG A 132 6.04 -16.07 -6.52
CA ARG A 132 6.49 -14.93 -5.71
C ARG A 132 5.49 -14.67 -4.59
N THR A 133 5.99 -14.48 -3.37
CA THR A 133 5.16 -14.30 -2.16
C THR A 133 4.71 -12.86 -1.91
N ASN A 134 4.96 -11.94 -2.86
CA ASN A 134 4.53 -10.55 -2.73
C ASN A 134 3.05 -10.37 -3.11
N SER A 135 2.39 -9.41 -2.47
CA SER A 135 1.09 -8.88 -2.86
C SER A 135 1.26 -7.52 -3.55
N PHE A 136 0.26 -7.02 -4.26
CA PHE A 136 0.36 -5.77 -5.00
C PHE A 136 -1.00 -5.30 -5.51
N VAL A 137 -1.09 -4.02 -5.84
CA VAL A 137 -2.19 -3.44 -6.61
C VAL A 137 -1.84 -3.34 -8.10
N TYR A 138 -2.86 -3.37 -8.96
CA TYR A 138 -2.70 -3.31 -10.40
C TYR A 138 -3.88 -2.56 -11.03
N GLU A 139 -3.62 -1.78 -12.09
CA GLU A 139 -4.62 -1.00 -12.85
C GLU A 139 -5.49 -0.07 -11.95
N LEU A 140 -4.88 0.63 -11.02
CA LEU A 140 -5.53 1.43 -9.99
C LEU A 140 -6.61 2.40 -10.51
N THR A 141 -6.44 2.94 -11.72
CA THR A 141 -7.31 3.98 -12.28
C THR A 141 -8.36 3.45 -13.26
N THR A 142 -8.15 2.28 -13.83
CA THR A 142 -9.00 1.72 -14.90
C THR A 142 -9.88 0.57 -14.41
N ASN A 143 -9.25 -0.45 -13.85
CA ASN A 143 -9.91 -1.65 -13.32
C ASN A 143 -9.17 -2.13 -12.06
N PRO A 144 -9.31 -1.43 -10.91
CA PRO A 144 -8.50 -1.68 -9.74
C PRO A 144 -8.54 -3.13 -9.26
N ALA A 145 -7.36 -3.71 -9.10
CA ALA A 145 -7.16 -5.05 -8.61
C ALA A 145 -6.14 -5.09 -7.48
N VAL A 146 -6.48 -5.80 -6.43
CA VAL A 146 -5.60 -6.12 -5.31
C VAL A 146 -5.25 -7.60 -5.40
N PHE A 147 -3.98 -7.93 -5.62
CA PHE A 147 -3.50 -9.31 -5.68
C PHE A 147 -2.83 -9.69 -4.37
N LEU A 148 -3.41 -10.61 -3.64
CA LEU A 148 -2.90 -11.10 -2.37
C LEU A 148 -2.37 -12.52 -2.52
N TYR A 149 -1.09 -12.70 -2.24
CA TYR A 149 -0.48 -14.02 -2.15
C TYR A 149 -1.10 -14.79 -0.98
N LEU A 150 -1.60 -15.98 -1.23
CA LEU A 150 -2.14 -16.86 -0.20
C LEU A 150 -1.00 -17.42 0.65
N ASP A 151 -0.78 -16.84 1.81
CA ASP A 151 0.18 -17.29 2.79
C ASP A 151 -0.55 -18.02 3.93
N PRO A 152 -0.28 -19.33 4.14
CA PRO A 152 -0.97 -20.10 5.15
C PRO A 152 -0.59 -19.72 6.60
N THR A 153 0.37 -18.84 6.79
CA THR A 153 0.77 -18.35 8.11
C THR A 153 0.03 -17.08 8.53
N ILE A 154 -0.65 -16.42 7.59
CA ILE A 154 -1.39 -15.17 7.81
C ILE A 154 -2.84 -15.50 8.20
N LYS A 155 -3.26 -15.01 9.37
CA LYS A 155 -4.62 -15.14 9.86
C LYS A 155 -5.59 -14.20 9.16
N LYS A 156 -6.89 -14.47 9.28
CA LYS A 156 -7.95 -13.67 8.67
C LYS A 156 -7.87 -12.18 9.03
N GLU A 157 -7.62 -11.87 10.29
CA GLU A 157 -7.56 -10.48 10.78
C GLU A 157 -6.36 -9.71 10.15
N GLU A 158 -5.22 -10.37 9.99
CA GLU A 158 -4.06 -9.78 9.30
C GLU A 158 -4.32 -9.64 7.79
N PHE A 159 -5.00 -10.62 7.18
CA PHE A 159 -5.48 -10.52 5.81
C PHE A 159 -6.44 -9.32 5.64
N GLU A 160 -7.42 -9.15 6.55
CA GLU A 160 -8.37 -8.03 6.53
C GLU A 160 -7.66 -6.67 6.66
N ASN A 161 -6.61 -6.58 7.49
CA ASN A 161 -5.77 -5.38 7.58
C ASN A 161 -5.03 -5.10 6.28
N THR A 162 -4.47 -6.13 5.67
CA THR A 162 -3.80 -6.02 4.38
C THR A 162 -4.75 -5.54 3.29
N VAL A 163 -5.95 -6.14 3.21
CA VAL A 163 -6.99 -5.68 2.27
C VAL A 163 -7.34 -4.21 2.52
N ALA A 164 -7.52 -3.81 3.79
CA ALA A 164 -7.83 -2.43 4.12
C ALA A 164 -6.74 -1.44 3.69
N HIS A 165 -5.46 -1.80 3.89
CA HIS A 165 -4.31 -1.01 3.43
C HIS A 165 -4.35 -0.79 1.92
N GLU A 166 -4.48 -1.87 1.15
CA GLU A 166 -4.50 -1.79 -0.31
C GLU A 166 -5.74 -1.05 -0.85
N LEU A 167 -6.90 -1.25 -0.22
CA LEU A 167 -8.11 -0.53 -0.60
C LEU A 167 -8.02 0.98 -0.30
N HIS A 168 -7.25 1.40 0.70
CA HIS A 168 -6.99 2.82 0.93
C HIS A 168 -6.22 3.44 -0.24
N HIS A 169 -5.19 2.75 -0.76
CA HIS A 169 -4.49 3.20 -1.98
C HIS A 169 -5.42 3.25 -3.20
N VAL A 170 -6.29 2.23 -3.37
CA VAL A 170 -7.30 2.24 -4.44
C VAL A 170 -8.20 3.47 -4.32
N GLY A 171 -8.69 3.78 -3.12
CA GLY A 171 -9.54 4.95 -2.89
C GLY A 171 -8.83 6.26 -3.23
N LEU A 172 -7.59 6.45 -2.76
CA LEU A 172 -6.79 7.64 -3.05
C LEU A 172 -6.50 7.81 -4.54
N ALA A 173 -6.25 6.72 -5.27
CA ALA A 173 -5.98 6.77 -6.71
C ALA A 173 -7.18 7.25 -7.55
N THR A 174 -8.39 7.30 -6.98
CA THR A 174 -9.58 7.82 -7.67
C THR A 174 -9.75 9.33 -7.53
N LEU A 175 -8.98 9.96 -6.64
CA LEU A 175 -9.01 11.41 -6.49
C LEU A 175 -8.31 12.08 -7.68
N PRO A 176 -8.77 13.27 -8.09
CA PRO A 176 -8.05 14.02 -9.11
C PRO A 176 -6.61 14.29 -8.62
N PRO A 177 -5.61 14.20 -9.52
CA PRO A 177 -4.27 14.57 -9.17
C PRO A 177 -4.28 16.01 -8.65
N ASN A 178 -3.61 16.23 -7.52
CA ASN A 178 -3.47 17.58 -6.98
C ASN A 178 -2.61 18.41 -7.95
N VAL A 179 -3.26 19.08 -8.86
CA VAL A 179 -2.63 20.11 -9.69
C VAL A 179 -2.51 21.30 -8.76
N ALA A 180 -1.31 21.60 -8.30
CA ALA A 180 -1.05 22.78 -7.49
C ALA A 180 -1.80 23.97 -8.11
N ALA A 181 -2.71 24.57 -7.34
CA ALA A 181 -3.63 25.62 -7.82
C ALA A 181 -2.93 26.96 -8.13
N ASP A 182 -1.61 27.00 -8.02
CA ASP A 182 -0.84 28.22 -8.19
C ASP A 182 -0.13 28.17 -9.54
N GLY A 183 -0.58 29.04 -10.46
CA GLY A 183 0.03 29.31 -11.77
C GLY A 183 1.46 29.88 -11.69
N VAL A 184 2.19 29.61 -10.63
CA VAL A 184 3.61 29.90 -10.46
C VAL A 184 4.38 28.69 -11.00
N SER A 185 5.26 28.93 -11.97
CA SER A 185 6.22 27.94 -12.47
C SER A 185 7.06 27.40 -11.29
N GLU A 186 6.62 26.32 -10.69
CA GLU A 186 7.40 25.64 -9.65
C GLU A 186 8.71 25.10 -10.25
N SER A 187 9.82 25.20 -9.51
CA SER A 187 11.05 24.53 -9.93
C SER A 187 10.80 23.03 -10.04
N SER A 188 11.40 22.36 -11.03
CA SER A 188 11.27 20.91 -11.24
C SER A 188 11.63 20.11 -9.98
N GLY A 189 12.62 20.58 -9.21
CA GLY A 189 13.02 19.95 -7.94
C GLY A 189 11.95 20.05 -6.85
N ARG A 190 11.28 21.20 -6.69
CA ARG A 190 10.17 21.35 -5.74
C ARG A 190 9.01 20.46 -6.09
N GLN A 191 8.60 20.45 -7.35
CA GLN A 191 7.50 19.61 -7.81
C GLN A 191 7.81 18.11 -7.57
N GLN A 192 9.05 17.70 -7.82
CA GLN A 192 9.48 16.34 -7.59
C GLN A 192 9.50 15.99 -6.10
N ALA A 193 10.01 16.87 -5.24
CA ALA A 193 9.98 16.66 -3.78
C ALA A 193 8.54 16.55 -3.25
N ARG A 194 7.61 17.42 -3.70
CA ARG A 194 6.17 17.31 -3.36
C ARG A 194 5.57 15.97 -3.78
N ARG A 195 5.97 15.43 -4.93
CA ARG A 195 5.55 14.07 -5.35
C ARG A 195 6.08 13.00 -4.41
N PHE A 196 7.34 13.11 -3.94
CA PHE A 196 7.91 12.15 -2.98
C PHE A 196 7.21 12.20 -1.62
N VAL A 197 6.76 13.37 -1.17
CA VAL A 197 5.93 13.49 0.05
C VAL A 197 4.67 12.63 -0.03
N GLY A 198 4.14 12.41 -1.23
CA GLY A 198 3.02 11.48 -1.46
C GLY A 198 3.25 10.05 -0.94
N ALA A 199 4.51 9.62 -0.81
CA ALA A 199 4.86 8.31 -0.27
C ALA A 199 4.49 8.14 1.22
N PHE A 200 4.27 9.20 1.99
CA PHE A 200 3.69 9.12 3.33
C PHE A 200 2.26 8.57 3.33
N GLY A 201 1.62 8.46 2.17
CA GLY A 201 0.37 7.73 1.98
C GLY A 201 0.42 6.28 2.48
N GLU A 202 1.60 5.65 2.51
CA GLU A 202 1.81 4.33 3.13
C GLU A 202 1.47 4.35 4.63
N GLY A 203 1.96 5.36 5.35
CA GLY A 203 1.65 5.51 6.78
C GLY A 203 0.17 5.80 7.04
N LEU A 204 -0.49 6.56 6.15
CA LEU A 204 -1.94 6.79 6.23
C LEU A 204 -2.70 5.48 5.96
N ALA A 205 -2.27 4.68 4.99
CA ALA A 205 -2.87 3.38 4.70
C ALA A 205 -2.72 2.42 5.88
N MET A 206 -1.56 2.43 6.58
CA MET A 206 -1.36 1.67 7.82
C MET A 206 -2.35 2.11 8.91
N LEU A 207 -2.55 3.41 9.09
CA LEU A 207 -3.48 3.95 10.08
C LEU A 207 -4.93 3.59 9.73
N ALA A 208 -5.31 3.73 8.47
CA ALA A 208 -6.63 3.34 7.98
C ALA A 208 -6.89 1.83 8.15
N ALA A 209 -5.88 1.00 7.89
CA ALA A 209 -5.95 -0.44 8.09
C ALA A 209 -6.10 -0.82 9.55
N ALA A 210 -5.38 -0.15 10.46
CA ALA A 210 -5.54 -0.34 11.90
C ALA A 210 -6.92 0.13 12.40
N GLY A 211 -7.46 1.22 11.84
CA GLY A 211 -8.75 1.80 12.21
C GLY A 211 -8.69 2.89 13.27
N GLY A 212 -7.49 3.29 13.71
CA GLY A 212 -7.32 4.38 14.68
C GLY A 212 -5.90 4.55 15.19
N PRO A 213 -5.59 5.77 15.71
CA PRO A 213 -4.25 6.13 16.13
C PRO A 213 -3.79 5.44 17.44
N ASP A 214 -4.72 4.82 18.16
CA ASP A 214 -4.44 4.06 19.39
C ASP A 214 -4.37 2.57 19.16
N ILE A 215 -4.55 2.12 17.90
CA ILE A 215 -4.49 0.71 17.52
C ILE A 215 -3.14 0.44 16.87
N HIS A 216 -2.42 -0.55 17.41
CA HIS A 216 -1.13 -0.94 16.84
C HIS A 216 -1.33 -1.48 15.41
N PRO A 217 -0.65 -0.93 14.37
CA PRO A 217 -0.90 -1.31 12.96
C PRO A 217 -0.66 -2.81 12.69
N HIS A 218 0.18 -3.46 13.52
CA HIS A 218 0.47 -4.89 13.44
C HIS A 218 -0.15 -5.70 14.58
N GLN A 219 -1.29 -5.26 15.15
CA GLN A 219 -1.90 -5.97 16.29
C GLN A 219 -2.24 -7.44 15.98
N HIS A 220 -2.49 -7.76 14.72
CA HIS A 220 -2.84 -9.11 14.25
C HIS A 220 -1.67 -9.86 13.61
N SER A 221 -0.54 -9.21 13.45
CA SER A 221 0.68 -9.83 12.90
C SER A 221 1.46 -10.62 13.96
N SER A 222 2.51 -11.32 13.53
CA SER A 222 3.37 -12.08 14.45
C SER A 222 4.05 -11.15 15.47
N ALA A 223 4.43 -11.71 16.62
CA ALA A 223 5.17 -10.97 17.65
C ALA A 223 6.49 -10.38 17.11
N GLU A 224 7.14 -11.06 16.16
CA GLU A 224 8.38 -10.59 15.52
C GLU A 224 8.13 -9.34 14.67
N VAL A 225 7.05 -9.33 13.87
CA VAL A 225 6.67 -8.17 13.05
C VAL A 225 6.32 -6.99 13.93
N ARG A 226 5.53 -7.19 14.99
CA ARG A 226 5.22 -6.13 15.96
C ARG A 226 6.47 -5.55 16.63
N ALA A 227 7.33 -6.40 17.16
CA ALA A 227 8.56 -5.97 17.83
C ALA A 227 9.51 -5.23 16.88
N ARG A 228 9.53 -5.58 15.59
CA ARG A 228 10.29 -4.82 14.59
C ARG A 228 9.69 -3.44 14.41
N TRP A 229 8.38 -3.33 14.20
CA TRP A 229 7.69 -2.04 14.09
C TRP A 229 7.98 -1.13 15.28
N ASP A 230 7.87 -1.67 16.49
CA ASP A 230 8.15 -0.91 17.73
C ASP A 230 9.58 -0.38 17.78
N ARG A 231 10.57 -1.21 17.39
CA ARG A 231 11.97 -0.76 17.27
C ARG A 231 12.15 0.33 16.22
N ASP A 232 11.47 0.20 15.07
CA ASP A 232 11.59 1.17 14.00
C ASP A 232 10.94 2.51 14.39
N GLN A 233 9.87 2.50 15.20
CA GLN A 233 9.30 3.72 15.77
C GLN A 233 10.27 4.47 16.70
N LEU A 234 11.20 3.79 17.38
CA LEU A 234 12.25 4.43 18.17
C LEU A 234 13.26 5.21 17.31
N ASN A 235 13.34 4.91 16.02
CA ASN A 235 14.21 5.59 15.07
C ASN A 235 13.59 6.84 14.45
N LEU A 236 12.36 7.23 14.84
CA LEU A 236 11.63 8.35 14.27
C LEU A 236 12.46 9.63 14.08
N PRO A 237 13.26 10.11 15.06
CA PRO A 237 14.06 11.32 14.88
C PRO A 237 15.12 11.18 13.76
N ARG A 238 15.79 10.05 13.70
CA ARG A 238 16.78 9.74 12.66
C ARG A 238 16.14 9.66 11.27
N ASP A 239 15.02 8.96 11.18
CA ASP A 239 14.36 8.66 9.92
C ASP A 239 13.68 9.91 9.35
N LEU A 240 13.11 10.77 10.22
CA LEU A 240 12.61 12.08 9.83
C LEU A 240 13.72 12.97 9.27
N GLY A 241 14.87 13.06 9.96
CA GLY A 241 16.01 13.83 9.48
C GLY A 241 16.57 13.31 8.15
N ALA A 242 16.60 11.99 7.94
CA ALA A 242 17.04 11.39 6.68
C ALA A 242 16.09 11.69 5.52
N LEU A 243 14.78 11.65 5.75
CA LEU A 243 13.76 12.03 4.77
C LEU A 243 13.82 13.53 4.47
N GLU A 244 13.99 14.39 5.49
CA GLU A 244 14.14 15.84 5.30
C GLU A 244 15.35 16.17 4.42
N ALA A 245 16.51 15.59 4.73
CA ALA A 245 17.71 15.80 3.92
C ALA A 245 17.50 15.35 2.46
N PHE A 246 16.84 14.24 2.23
CA PHE A 246 16.50 13.77 0.88
C PHE A 246 15.58 14.75 0.13
N LEU A 247 14.54 15.26 0.79
CA LEU A 247 13.59 16.20 0.19
C LEU A 247 14.27 17.53 -0.12
N LEU A 248 15.08 18.06 0.80
CA LEU A 248 15.85 19.30 0.58
C LEU A 248 16.88 19.16 -0.56
N ASP A 249 17.61 18.05 -0.62
CA ASP A 249 18.54 17.78 -1.71
C ASP A 249 17.85 17.63 -3.07
N THR A 250 16.62 17.08 -3.08
CA THR A 250 15.78 17.01 -4.27
C THR A 250 15.36 18.40 -4.73
N VAL A 251 14.85 19.24 -3.81
CA VAL A 251 14.47 20.63 -4.12
C VAL A 251 15.66 21.41 -4.68
N ALA A 252 16.83 21.23 -4.08
CA ALA A 252 18.07 21.93 -4.49
C ALA A 252 18.69 21.39 -5.79
N GLY A 253 18.12 20.33 -6.40
CA GLY A 253 18.66 19.72 -7.61
C GLY A 253 20.03 19.04 -7.44
N LYS A 254 20.40 18.66 -6.23
CA LYS A 254 21.69 18.01 -5.92
C LYS A 254 21.74 16.54 -6.31
N LEU A 255 20.58 15.92 -6.56
CA LEU A 255 20.46 14.49 -6.86
C LEU A 255 20.06 14.30 -8.33
N SER A 256 20.76 13.43 -9.04
CA SER A 256 20.30 12.94 -10.34
C SER A 256 19.01 12.14 -10.21
N GLU A 257 18.25 11.94 -11.30
CA GLU A 257 17.01 11.16 -11.30
C GLU A 257 17.21 9.72 -10.77
N ASN A 258 18.34 9.09 -11.12
CA ASN A 258 18.67 7.75 -10.62
C ASN A 258 18.91 7.75 -9.10
N GLN A 259 19.69 8.72 -8.60
CA GLN A 259 19.93 8.85 -7.15
C GLN A 259 18.64 9.15 -6.38
N GLN A 260 17.76 10.01 -6.93
CA GLN A 260 16.46 10.28 -6.34
C GLN A 260 15.62 8.99 -6.25
N ARG A 261 15.58 8.20 -7.33
CA ARG A 261 14.85 6.95 -7.39
C ARG A 261 15.39 5.92 -6.38
N GLU A 262 16.69 5.72 -6.36
CA GLU A 262 17.35 4.78 -5.44
C GLU A 262 17.10 5.19 -3.98
N LYS A 263 17.27 6.47 -3.67
CA LYS A 263 17.07 6.99 -2.32
C LYS A 263 15.61 6.88 -1.88
N MET A 264 14.68 7.28 -2.72
CA MET A 264 13.24 7.16 -2.51
C MET A 264 12.86 5.70 -2.24
N MET A 265 13.35 4.76 -3.07
CA MET A 265 13.09 3.34 -2.89
C MET A 265 13.71 2.75 -1.62
N SER A 266 14.87 3.26 -1.18
CA SER A 266 15.51 2.79 0.05
C SER A 266 14.68 3.06 1.31
N PHE A 267 13.81 4.08 1.30
CA PHE A 267 12.93 4.40 2.42
C PHE A 267 11.66 3.55 2.49
N PHE A 268 11.36 2.72 1.47
CA PHE A 268 10.27 1.75 1.58
C PHE A 268 10.67 0.54 2.43
N GLY A 269 11.81 -0.09 2.11
CA GLY A 269 12.33 -1.26 2.84
C GLY A 269 11.26 -2.32 3.12
N GLU A 270 11.40 -2.98 4.26
CA GLU A 270 10.33 -3.80 4.87
C GLU A 270 9.56 -2.94 5.89
N GLN A 271 8.73 -2.00 5.44
CA GLN A 271 8.06 -0.98 6.26
C GLN A 271 9.05 0.05 6.82
N GLY A 272 9.80 0.66 5.93
CA GLY A 272 10.76 1.69 6.26
C GLY A 272 10.12 3.05 6.56
N PRO A 273 10.92 4.14 6.51
CA PRO A 273 10.51 5.48 6.92
C PRO A 273 9.22 6.04 6.29
N TRP A 274 8.87 5.69 5.05
CA TRP A 274 7.58 6.10 4.48
C TRP A 274 6.38 5.56 5.26
N TYR A 275 6.49 4.35 5.80
CA TYR A 275 5.45 3.74 6.65
C TYR A 275 5.49 4.29 8.07
N THR A 276 6.66 4.23 8.72
CA THR A 276 6.79 4.51 10.16
C THR A 276 6.66 5.98 10.49
N VAL A 277 7.33 6.87 9.73
CA VAL A 277 7.21 8.33 9.89
C VAL A 277 5.82 8.80 9.42
N GLY A 278 5.33 8.27 8.29
CA GLY A 278 4.00 8.57 7.78
C GLY A 278 2.90 8.22 8.78
N TRP A 279 2.97 7.02 9.38
CA TRP A 279 2.03 6.61 10.42
C TRP A 279 2.12 7.48 11.67
N ALA A 280 3.32 7.78 12.14
CA ALA A 280 3.52 8.63 13.33
C ALA A 280 2.92 10.02 13.12
N MET A 281 3.13 10.62 11.95
CA MET A 281 2.53 11.91 11.59
C MET A 281 1.00 11.83 11.53
N ALA A 282 0.46 10.84 10.80
CA ALA A 282 -0.97 10.66 10.65
C ALA A 282 -1.67 10.43 11.99
N ALA A 283 -1.09 9.58 12.85
CA ALA A 283 -1.63 9.32 14.20
C ALA A 283 -1.60 10.56 15.08
N ALA A 284 -0.51 11.35 15.04
CA ALA A 284 -0.41 12.60 15.80
C ALA A 284 -1.46 13.62 15.35
N VAL A 285 -1.62 13.81 14.05
CA VAL A 285 -2.62 14.73 13.47
C VAL A 285 -4.04 14.27 13.81
N GLU A 286 -4.36 12.99 13.67
CA GLU A 286 -5.70 12.50 14.04
C GLU A 286 -6.01 12.72 15.52
N LYS A 287 -5.04 12.45 16.42
CA LYS A 287 -5.21 12.67 17.86
C LYS A 287 -5.43 14.14 18.23
N ALA A 288 -4.66 15.04 17.65
CA ALA A 288 -4.69 16.46 18.01
C ALA A 288 -5.78 17.25 17.27
N LYS A 289 -6.08 16.92 16.02
CA LYS A 289 -6.94 17.73 15.14
C LYS A 289 -8.16 16.95 14.61
N GLY A 290 -8.25 15.67 14.91
CA GLY A 290 -9.33 14.79 14.45
C GLY A 290 -9.15 14.23 13.04
N ARG A 291 -9.88 13.16 12.75
CA ARG A 291 -9.80 12.40 11.49
C ARG A 291 -10.11 13.25 10.26
N SER A 292 -11.07 14.16 10.34
CA SER A 292 -11.42 15.04 9.22
C SER A 292 -10.23 15.88 8.74
N ALA A 293 -9.44 16.43 9.67
CA ALA A 293 -8.25 17.19 9.32
C ALA A 293 -7.18 16.32 8.64
N LEU A 294 -7.01 15.07 9.11
CA LEU A 294 -6.12 14.09 8.47
C LEU A 294 -6.58 13.71 7.06
N VAL A 295 -7.89 13.45 6.88
CA VAL A 295 -8.45 13.08 5.57
C VAL A 295 -8.27 14.21 4.56
N GLU A 296 -8.40 15.47 4.96
CA GLU A 296 -8.13 16.61 4.06
C GLU A 296 -6.67 16.67 3.59
N CYS A 297 -5.71 16.17 4.38
CA CYS A 297 -4.30 16.06 3.93
C CYS A 297 -4.13 15.13 2.74
N THR A 298 -5.02 14.18 2.51
CA THR A 298 -4.93 13.28 1.35
C THR A 298 -5.10 14.02 0.01
N LYS A 299 -5.70 15.20 0.02
CA LYS A 299 -5.82 16.09 -1.14
C LYS A 299 -4.58 16.94 -1.37
N ASP A 300 -3.77 17.16 -0.33
CA ASP A 300 -2.50 17.89 -0.37
C ASP A 300 -1.54 17.30 0.68
N MET A 301 -0.87 16.20 0.31
CA MET A 301 0.00 15.46 1.22
C MET A 301 1.09 16.31 1.89
N PRO A 302 1.72 17.29 1.24
CA PRO A 302 2.63 18.22 1.92
C PRO A 302 2.05 18.91 3.17
N ARG A 303 0.76 19.20 3.19
CA ARG A 303 0.09 19.79 4.37
C ARG A 303 0.17 18.90 5.63
N LEU A 304 0.33 17.59 5.46
CA LEU A 304 0.53 16.66 6.58
C LEU A 304 1.76 17.03 7.43
N LEU A 305 2.84 17.52 6.80
CA LEU A 305 4.08 17.91 7.46
C LEU A 305 3.82 19.10 8.40
N LEU A 306 3.08 20.11 7.94
CA LEU A 306 2.72 21.28 8.73
C LEU A 306 1.81 20.89 9.90
N LEU A 307 0.73 20.16 9.63
CA LEU A 307 -0.22 19.77 10.67
C LEU A 307 0.42 18.86 11.73
N TYR A 308 1.40 18.04 11.34
CA TYR A 308 2.19 17.26 12.28
C TYR A 308 3.01 18.17 13.20
N ASN A 309 3.73 19.16 12.68
CA ASN A 309 4.49 20.11 13.49
C ASN A 309 3.62 20.86 14.49
N GLU A 310 2.38 21.17 14.12
CA GLU A 310 1.39 21.81 15.00
C GLU A 310 0.78 20.85 16.03
N ALA A 311 0.74 19.55 15.71
CA ALA A 311 0.11 18.52 16.55
C ALA A 311 1.01 18.02 17.67
N VAL A 312 2.33 18.15 17.51
CA VAL A 312 3.30 17.63 18.48
C VAL A 312 3.95 18.73 19.29
N ASP A 313 4.30 18.44 20.52
CA ASP A 313 5.06 19.34 21.40
C ASP A 313 6.55 19.43 20.98
N ASP A 314 7.29 20.35 21.60
CA ASP A 314 8.68 20.64 21.23
C ASP A 314 9.67 19.54 21.65
N SER A 315 9.24 18.54 22.42
CA SER A 315 10.06 17.37 22.73
C SER A 315 10.11 16.36 21.59
N LYS A 316 9.22 16.47 20.62
CA LYS A 316 9.16 15.59 19.44
C LYS A 316 9.91 16.17 18.26
N PRO A 317 10.49 15.31 17.40
CA PRO A 317 11.12 15.78 16.16
C PRO A 317 10.09 16.47 15.27
N LYS A 318 10.47 17.61 14.69
CA LYS A 318 9.63 18.41 13.78
C LYS A 318 10.35 18.60 12.45
N TRP A 319 9.60 18.80 11.39
CA TRP A 319 10.12 19.27 10.11
C TRP A 319 10.62 20.70 10.24
N SER A 320 11.77 21.01 9.62
CA SER A 320 12.31 22.37 9.68
C SER A 320 11.46 23.37 8.90
N THR A 321 11.50 24.63 9.32
CA THR A 321 10.93 25.75 8.57
C THR A 321 11.52 25.82 7.16
N GLN A 322 12.81 25.51 7.01
CA GLN A 322 13.48 25.45 5.71
C GLN A 322 12.81 24.48 4.76
N LEU A 323 12.46 23.27 5.19
CA LEU A 323 11.76 22.29 4.35
C LEU A 323 10.35 22.80 4.00
N LEU A 324 9.58 23.25 4.99
CA LEU A 324 8.20 23.73 4.77
C LEU A 324 8.17 24.88 3.76
N ASP A 325 9.07 25.85 3.88
CA ASP A 325 9.19 26.99 2.96
C ASP A 325 9.63 26.51 1.56
N SER A 326 10.60 25.59 1.49
CA SER A 326 11.09 25.03 0.23
C SER A 326 10.01 24.28 -0.54
N LEU A 327 9.05 23.67 0.15
CA LEU A 327 7.90 22.98 -0.43
C LEU A 327 6.67 23.90 -0.59
N SER A 328 6.78 25.21 -0.25
CA SER A 328 5.65 26.17 -0.25
C SER A 328 4.43 25.69 0.54
N ILE A 329 4.64 25.09 1.71
CA ILE A 329 3.60 24.64 2.62
C ILE A 329 3.27 25.80 3.59
N ARG A 330 2.02 26.22 3.60
CA ARG A 330 1.53 27.34 4.44
C ARG A 330 0.26 26.94 5.19
#